data_f081d2ad4dca051212edf76f0d425960
#
_entry.id   f081d2ad4dca051212edf76f0d425960
#
_cell.length_a   1.000
_cell.length_b   1.000
_cell.length_c   1.000
_cell.angle_alpha   90.00
_cell.angle_beta   90.00
_cell.angle_gamma   90.00
#
_symmetry.space_group_name_H-M   'P 1'
#
loop_
_entity.id
_entity.type
_entity.pdbx_description
1 polymer ?
#
loop_
_entity_poly.entity_id
_entity_poly.type
_entity_poly.pdbx_seq_one_letter_code
_entity_poly.pdbx_strand_id
1 'polypeptide(L)'
;MYKRQMCSSEEINAAYTWAIGNPALQRRATAVMQHYYGDDPLKRKVAATLLSSLLLYAGFYLPLWFSCRGTLMNTADMIRLILRDKAVHGYYSGYKFQRGLEAHPERSAELEEFTFTLVEELLELEKEYSGDLYGGALADEKSLIDGVMAFVHYNADKALMNLGYPPQYEEEAAKTEPEIIAALAPDSNETHDFFSGSGSSYVIGRAESTEEDDWDF
;
A
#
# COMPACT_ATOMS: atom_id res chain seq x y z
N MET A 1 -7.72 19.74 1.17
CA MET A 1 -8.58 20.67 1.94
C MET A 1 -8.80 20.23 3.39
N TYR A 2 -9.08 18.96 3.68
CA TYR A 2 -9.30 18.44 5.05
C TYR A 2 -8.07 18.44 5.99
N LYS A 3 -6.86 18.30 5.47
CA LYS A 3 -5.62 18.29 6.29
C LYS A 3 -5.43 19.55 7.15
N ARG A 4 -5.91 20.71 6.69
CA ARG A 4 -5.78 21.98 7.43
C ARG A 4 -6.82 22.18 8.54
N GLN A 5 -7.79 21.30 8.68
CA GLN A 5 -8.84 21.40 9.71
C GLN A 5 -8.49 20.65 10.99
N MET A 6 -7.61 19.62 10.90
CA MET A 6 -7.27 18.76 12.05
C MET A 6 -5.86 19.04 12.62
N CYS A 7 -4.96 19.63 11.80
CA CYS A 7 -3.59 19.92 12.20
C CYS A 7 -3.26 21.37 11.86
N SER A 8 -2.43 21.99 12.67
CA SER A 8 -1.86 23.30 12.38
C SER A 8 -0.93 23.23 11.16
N SER A 9 -0.69 24.36 10.51
CA SER A 9 0.28 24.44 9.40
C SER A 9 1.70 24.07 9.86
N GLU A 10 2.02 24.34 11.12
CA GLU A 10 3.32 23.99 11.71
C GLU A 10 3.49 22.48 11.84
N GLU A 11 2.49 21.74 12.35
CA GLU A 11 2.50 20.29 12.46
C GLU A 11 2.59 19.62 11.08
N ILE A 12 1.85 20.14 10.09
CA ILE A 12 1.93 19.65 8.72
C ILE A 12 3.32 19.85 8.14
N ASN A 13 3.92 21.04 8.32
CA ASN A 13 5.26 21.34 7.84
C ASN A 13 6.31 20.48 8.54
N ALA A 14 6.17 20.25 9.84
CA ALA A 14 7.05 19.36 10.60
C ALA A 14 7.03 17.93 10.04
N ALA A 15 5.84 17.38 9.73
CA ALA A 15 5.72 16.06 9.11
C ALA A 15 6.38 15.99 7.74
N TYR A 16 6.22 17.00 6.89
CA TYR A 16 6.90 17.06 5.59
C TYR A 16 8.43 17.19 5.75
N THR A 17 8.89 18.01 6.69
CA THR A 17 10.32 18.16 6.96
C THR A 17 10.94 16.85 7.44
N TRP A 18 10.24 16.13 8.33
CA TRP A 18 10.65 14.80 8.78
C TRP A 18 10.70 13.83 7.59
N ALA A 19 9.66 13.76 6.76
CA ALA A 19 9.60 12.85 5.62
C ALA A 19 10.72 13.11 4.60
N ILE A 20 11.03 14.37 4.31
CA ILE A 20 12.13 14.75 3.41
C ILE A 20 13.49 14.40 4.02
N GLY A 21 13.64 14.58 5.33
CA GLY A 21 14.89 14.35 6.06
C GLY A 21 15.11 12.89 6.49
N ASN A 22 14.09 12.01 6.42
CA ASN A 22 14.22 10.63 6.88
C ASN A 22 14.93 9.74 5.82
N PRO A 23 16.14 9.23 6.12
CA PRO A 23 16.92 8.47 5.15
C PRO A 23 16.27 7.13 4.75
N ALA A 24 15.60 6.44 5.70
CA ALA A 24 14.93 5.18 5.42
C ALA A 24 13.78 5.36 4.43
N LEU A 25 12.94 6.40 4.64
CA LEU A 25 11.86 6.74 3.72
C LEU A 25 12.39 7.12 2.33
N GLN A 26 13.48 7.89 2.24
CA GLN A 26 14.07 8.29 0.95
C GLN A 26 14.68 7.10 0.21
N ARG A 27 15.42 6.20 0.89
CA ARG A 27 15.96 4.99 0.27
C ARG A 27 14.86 4.08 -0.24
N ARG A 28 13.83 3.84 0.56
CA ARG A 28 12.66 3.05 0.22
C ARG A 28 11.95 3.56 -1.04
N ALA A 29 11.72 4.87 -1.12
CA ALA A 29 11.14 5.49 -2.30
C ALA A 29 12.06 5.35 -3.52
N THR A 30 13.35 5.59 -3.37
CA THR A 30 14.34 5.51 -4.46
C THR A 30 14.45 4.10 -5.02
N ALA A 31 14.49 3.06 -4.17
CA ALA A 31 14.59 1.67 -4.57
C ALA A 31 13.48 1.25 -5.57
N VAL A 32 12.27 1.76 -5.40
CA VAL A 32 11.17 1.48 -6.34
C VAL A 32 11.17 2.47 -7.52
N MET A 33 11.33 3.77 -7.27
CA MET A 33 11.11 4.79 -8.28
C MET A 33 12.16 4.76 -9.40
N GLN A 34 13.40 4.33 -9.12
CA GLN A 34 14.42 4.11 -10.15
C GLN A 34 13.97 3.10 -11.22
N HIS A 35 13.25 2.05 -10.82
CA HIS A 35 12.71 1.04 -11.74
C HIS A 35 11.37 1.48 -12.34
N TYR A 36 10.55 2.19 -11.57
CA TYR A 36 9.27 2.72 -12.04
C TYR A 36 9.44 3.71 -13.20
N TYR A 37 10.49 4.53 -13.18
CA TYR A 37 10.85 5.45 -14.26
C TYR A 37 11.90 4.89 -15.23
N GLY A 38 12.37 3.67 -15.02
CA GLY A 38 13.34 3.01 -15.88
C GLY A 38 12.78 2.69 -17.28
N ASP A 39 13.65 2.39 -18.22
CA ASP A 39 13.28 2.14 -19.61
C ASP A 39 12.67 0.75 -19.86
N ASP A 40 12.93 -0.23 -18.97
CA ASP A 40 12.43 -1.58 -19.11
C ASP A 40 10.94 -1.67 -18.73
N PRO A 41 10.04 -1.97 -19.69
CA PRO A 41 8.61 -1.96 -19.44
C PRO A 41 8.15 -3.08 -18.49
N LEU A 42 8.86 -4.21 -18.39
CA LEU A 42 8.50 -5.30 -17.50
C LEU A 42 8.98 -5.03 -16.08
N LYS A 43 10.22 -4.57 -15.89
CA LYS A 43 10.73 -4.12 -14.58
C LYS A 43 9.90 -2.95 -14.03
N ARG A 44 9.41 -2.07 -14.91
CA ARG A 44 8.48 -0.99 -14.54
C ARG A 44 7.16 -1.53 -13.99
N LYS A 45 6.62 -2.65 -14.54
CA LYS A 45 5.39 -3.29 -14.04
C LYS A 45 5.62 -3.96 -12.69
N VAL A 46 6.77 -4.61 -12.49
CA VAL A 46 7.16 -5.14 -11.18
C VAL A 46 7.19 -4.01 -10.15
N ALA A 47 7.92 -2.93 -10.42
CA ALA A 47 8.01 -1.77 -9.52
C ALA A 47 6.63 -1.16 -9.22
N ALA A 48 5.75 -1.02 -10.22
CA ALA A 48 4.38 -0.53 -10.04
C ALA A 48 3.53 -1.44 -9.13
N THR A 49 3.69 -2.76 -9.27
CA THR A 49 2.99 -3.74 -8.44
C THR A 49 3.48 -3.67 -7.00
N LEU A 50 4.80 -3.64 -6.78
CA LEU A 50 5.39 -3.53 -5.45
C LEU A 50 5.07 -2.19 -4.77
N LEU A 51 5.08 -1.08 -5.51
CA LEU A 51 4.64 0.22 -5.00
C LEU A 51 3.19 0.19 -4.51
N SER A 52 2.30 -0.47 -5.25
CA SER A 52 0.87 -0.51 -4.94
C SER A 52 0.48 -1.55 -3.90
N SER A 53 1.20 -2.67 -3.82
CA SER A 53 0.83 -3.83 -3.01
C SER A 53 1.73 -4.04 -1.78
N LEU A 54 2.88 -3.38 -1.68
CA LEU A 54 3.84 -3.57 -0.59
C LEU A 54 4.21 -2.26 0.09
N LEU A 55 4.76 -1.29 -0.65
CA LEU A 55 5.52 -0.16 -0.12
C LEU A 55 4.75 0.78 0.82
N LEU A 56 3.43 0.83 0.74
CA LEU A 56 2.61 1.74 1.54
C LEU A 56 2.00 1.09 2.79
N TYR A 57 2.11 -0.23 2.92
CA TYR A 57 1.31 -1.00 3.87
C TYR A 57 1.79 -0.86 5.32
N ALA A 58 3.08 -0.68 5.56
CA ALA A 58 3.57 -0.40 6.91
C ALA A 58 2.87 0.83 7.53
N GLY A 59 2.67 1.89 6.74
CA GLY A 59 1.97 3.10 7.20
C GLY A 59 0.46 2.92 7.43
N PHE A 60 -0.16 1.89 6.86
CA PHE A 60 -1.59 1.60 7.04
C PHE A 60 -1.90 0.73 8.25
N TYR A 61 -0.90 0.04 8.79
CA TYR A 61 -1.10 -0.90 9.89
C TYR A 61 -1.69 -0.23 11.14
N LEU A 62 -1.10 0.85 11.61
CA LEU A 62 -1.50 1.46 12.89
C LEU A 62 -2.95 1.97 12.92
N PRO A 63 -3.48 2.66 11.89
CA PRO A 63 -4.90 2.99 11.84
C PRO A 63 -5.83 1.77 11.88
N LEU A 64 -5.48 0.68 11.20
CA LEU A 64 -6.22 -0.57 11.25
C LEU A 64 -6.15 -1.20 12.65
N TRP A 65 -4.96 -1.25 13.25
CA TRP A 65 -4.74 -1.76 14.60
C TRP A 65 -5.58 -1.01 15.65
N PHE A 66 -5.67 0.32 15.56
CA PHE A 66 -6.54 1.11 16.43
C PHE A 66 -8.03 0.82 16.20
N SER A 67 -8.44 0.62 14.95
CA SER A 67 -9.85 0.33 14.65
C SER A 67 -10.30 -1.02 15.19
N CYS A 68 -9.44 -2.04 15.17
CA CYS A 68 -9.72 -3.33 15.81
C CYS A 68 -9.92 -3.21 17.33
N ARG A 69 -9.49 -2.09 17.92
CA ARG A 69 -9.65 -1.75 19.35
C ARG A 69 -10.72 -0.68 19.60
N GLY A 70 -11.58 -0.42 18.60
CA GLY A 70 -12.73 0.50 18.71
C GLY A 70 -12.37 1.97 18.66
N THR A 71 -11.15 2.32 18.21
CA THR A 71 -10.68 3.70 18.08
C THR A 71 -10.29 4.03 16.65
N LEU A 72 -10.29 5.32 16.28
CA LEU A 72 -9.95 5.82 14.94
C LEU A 72 -10.74 5.16 13.79
N MET A 73 -12.00 4.77 14.01
CA MET A 73 -12.84 4.06 13.03
C MET A 73 -12.92 4.80 11.68
N ASN A 74 -13.21 6.09 11.70
CA ASN A 74 -13.32 6.90 10.47
C ASN A 74 -11.99 6.97 9.69
N THR A 75 -10.86 7.01 10.41
CA THR A 75 -9.53 6.97 9.77
C THR A 75 -9.29 5.61 9.12
N ALA A 76 -9.64 4.52 9.80
CA ALA A 76 -9.53 3.18 9.25
C ALA A 76 -10.42 2.99 8.01
N ASP A 77 -11.63 3.55 7.99
CA ASP A 77 -12.52 3.49 6.83
C ASP A 77 -11.91 4.21 5.62
N MET A 78 -11.30 5.38 5.83
CA MET A 78 -10.53 6.05 4.76
C MET A 78 -9.38 5.18 4.25
N ILE A 79 -8.65 4.52 5.15
CA ILE A 79 -7.56 3.61 4.79
C ILE A 79 -8.10 2.41 3.99
N ARG A 80 -9.23 1.81 4.40
CA ARG A 80 -9.86 0.70 3.66
C ARG A 80 -10.22 1.09 2.22
N LEU A 81 -10.74 2.30 2.00
CA LEU A 81 -11.01 2.80 0.65
C LEU A 81 -9.72 2.92 -0.18
N ILE A 82 -8.65 3.46 0.40
CA ILE A 82 -7.35 3.54 -0.25
C ILE A 82 -6.81 2.14 -0.57
N LEU A 83 -6.91 1.21 0.36
CA LEU A 83 -6.44 -0.18 0.18
C LEU A 83 -7.19 -0.89 -0.95
N ARG A 84 -8.50 -0.66 -1.07
CA ARG A 84 -9.32 -1.19 -2.16
C ARG A 84 -8.83 -0.68 -3.53
N ASP A 85 -8.56 0.61 -3.65
CA ASP A 85 -8.02 1.20 -4.88
C ASP A 85 -6.62 0.65 -5.18
N LYS A 86 -5.77 0.54 -4.15
CA LYS A 86 -4.42 -0.03 -4.29
C LYS A 86 -4.44 -1.49 -4.70
N ALA A 87 -5.39 -2.29 -4.21
CA ALA A 87 -5.55 -3.68 -4.62
C ALA A 87 -5.86 -3.81 -6.12
N VAL A 88 -6.72 -2.95 -6.66
CA VAL A 88 -7.01 -2.89 -8.10
C VAL A 88 -5.75 -2.52 -8.90
N HIS A 89 -5.01 -1.51 -8.46
CA HIS A 89 -3.77 -1.07 -9.13
C HIS A 89 -2.69 -2.16 -9.12
N GLY A 90 -2.48 -2.82 -7.97
CA GLY A 90 -1.53 -3.91 -7.83
C GLY A 90 -1.88 -5.11 -8.72
N TYR A 91 -3.15 -5.53 -8.68
CA TYR A 91 -3.64 -6.60 -9.54
C TYR A 91 -3.47 -6.27 -11.04
N TYR A 92 -3.89 -5.08 -11.47
CA TYR A 92 -3.80 -4.68 -12.88
C TYR A 92 -2.35 -4.60 -13.37
N SER A 93 -1.45 -4.02 -12.55
CA SER A 93 -0.02 -3.95 -12.90
C SER A 93 0.61 -5.33 -12.98
N GLY A 94 0.29 -6.22 -12.04
CA GLY A 94 0.72 -7.62 -12.05
C GLY A 94 0.18 -8.39 -13.24
N TYR A 95 -1.10 -8.26 -13.55
CA TYR A 95 -1.69 -8.86 -14.76
C TYR A 95 -0.96 -8.41 -16.04
N LYS A 96 -0.66 -7.10 -16.15
CA LYS A 96 0.08 -6.57 -17.30
C LYS A 96 1.52 -7.08 -17.35
N PHE A 97 2.15 -7.35 -16.20
CA PHE A 97 3.44 -8.00 -16.12
C PHE A 97 3.36 -9.44 -16.66
N GLN A 98 2.43 -10.26 -16.16
CA GLN A 98 2.25 -11.64 -16.56
C GLN A 98 2.00 -11.74 -18.08
N ARG A 99 1.11 -10.90 -18.62
CA ARG A 99 0.86 -10.86 -20.08
C ARG A 99 2.08 -10.43 -20.88
N GLY A 100 2.90 -9.55 -20.35
CA GLY A 100 4.16 -9.15 -20.97
C GLY A 100 5.21 -10.27 -20.92
N LEU A 101 5.26 -11.02 -19.83
CA LEU A 101 6.16 -12.15 -19.66
C LEU A 101 5.78 -13.32 -20.60
N GLU A 102 4.49 -13.59 -20.79
CA GLU A 102 4.02 -14.57 -21.80
C GLU A 102 4.49 -14.23 -23.22
N ALA A 103 4.61 -12.94 -23.55
CA ALA A 103 5.13 -12.49 -24.84
C ALA A 103 6.67 -12.53 -24.93
N HIS A 104 7.36 -12.62 -23.79
CA HIS A 104 8.82 -12.62 -23.66
C HIS A 104 9.30 -13.70 -22.67
N PRO A 105 8.98 -15.00 -22.94
CA PRO A 105 9.27 -16.08 -22.00
C PRO A 105 10.78 -16.30 -21.76
N GLU A 106 11.63 -15.86 -22.69
CA GLU A 106 13.09 -15.89 -22.56
C GLU A 106 13.62 -15.02 -21.41
N ARG A 107 12.82 -14.09 -20.93
CA ARG A 107 13.17 -13.18 -19.83
C ARG A 107 12.72 -13.68 -18.46
N SER A 108 12.09 -14.86 -18.39
CA SER A 108 11.47 -15.35 -17.14
C SER A 108 12.47 -15.42 -15.99
N ALA A 109 13.63 -16.04 -16.19
CA ALA A 109 14.64 -16.20 -15.13
C ALA A 109 15.23 -14.85 -14.68
N GLU A 110 15.51 -13.93 -15.62
CA GLU A 110 16.01 -12.59 -15.30
C GLU A 110 15.00 -11.79 -14.45
N LEU A 111 13.73 -11.85 -14.85
CA LEU A 111 12.68 -11.06 -14.18
C LEU A 111 12.26 -11.67 -12.84
N GLU A 112 12.36 -12.98 -12.69
CA GLU A 112 12.17 -13.67 -11.43
C GLU A 112 13.25 -13.25 -10.43
N GLU A 113 14.53 -13.37 -10.78
CA GLU A 113 15.66 -12.94 -9.96
C GLU A 113 15.55 -11.45 -9.58
N PHE A 114 15.24 -10.60 -10.57
CA PHE A 114 15.03 -9.18 -10.34
C PHE A 114 13.90 -8.92 -9.33
N THR A 115 12.77 -9.63 -9.46
CA THR A 115 11.61 -9.44 -8.61
C THR A 115 11.91 -9.82 -7.17
N PHE A 116 12.51 -10.99 -6.93
CA PHE A 116 12.83 -11.44 -5.59
C PHE A 116 13.90 -10.56 -4.94
N THR A 117 14.95 -10.19 -5.67
CA THR A 117 15.98 -9.27 -5.17
C THR A 117 15.37 -7.93 -4.73
N LEU A 118 14.47 -7.37 -5.54
CA LEU A 118 13.83 -6.10 -5.20
C LEU A 118 12.87 -6.24 -4.01
N VAL A 119 12.14 -7.36 -3.88
CA VAL A 119 11.28 -7.61 -2.72
C VAL A 119 12.09 -7.73 -1.45
N GLU A 120 13.21 -8.47 -1.45
CA GLU A 120 14.10 -8.60 -0.30
C GLU A 120 14.67 -7.24 0.12
N GLU A 121 15.17 -6.46 -0.84
CA GLU A 121 15.66 -5.09 -0.57
C GLU A 121 14.55 -4.23 0.07
N LEU A 122 13.35 -4.29 -0.46
CA LEU A 122 12.21 -3.51 0.08
C LEU A 122 11.81 -3.97 1.48
N LEU A 123 11.83 -5.26 1.79
CA LEU A 123 11.51 -5.77 3.13
C LEU A 123 12.51 -5.28 4.19
N GLU A 124 13.81 -5.26 3.88
CA GLU A 124 14.82 -4.69 4.78
C GLU A 124 14.60 -3.18 4.99
N LEU A 125 14.31 -2.44 3.92
CA LEU A 125 14.00 -1.02 4.00
C LEU A 125 12.68 -0.73 4.73
N GLU A 126 11.65 -1.58 4.59
CA GLU A 126 10.39 -1.49 5.35
C GLU A 126 10.62 -1.72 6.85
N LYS A 127 11.50 -2.64 7.22
CA LYS A 127 11.87 -2.90 8.61
C LYS A 127 12.56 -1.68 9.23
N GLU A 128 13.54 -1.10 8.54
CA GLU A 128 14.21 0.12 9.01
C GLU A 128 13.22 1.28 9.14
N TYR A 129 12.41 1.49 8.11
CA TYR A 129 11.38 2.54 8.11
C TYR A 129 10.34 2.35 9.22
N SER A 130 9.92 1.12 9.48
CA SER A 130 8.97 0.82 10.55
C SER A 130 9.56 1.10 11.93
N GLY A 131 10.86 0.83 12.12
CA GLY A 131 11.58 1.21 13.32
C GLY A 131 11.60 2.73 13.53
N ASP A 132 11.89 3.49 12.48
CA ASP A 132 11.90 4.96 12.54
C ASP A 132 10.49 5.55 12.74
N LEU A 133 9.48 4.96 12.09
CA LEU A 133 8.11 5.47 12.13
C LEU A 133 7.40 5.17 13.46
N TYR A 134 7.62 3.99 14.00
CA TYR A 134 6.91 3.49 15.17
C TYR A 134 7.74 3.47 16.44
N GLY A 135 9.04 3.79 16.37
CA GLY A 135 9.91 3.90 17.51
C GLY A 135 9.37 4.86 18.56
N GLY A 136 9.14 4.37 19.77
CA GLY A 136 8.57 5.13 20.87
C GLY A 136 7.07 5.45 20.76
N ALA A 137 6.36 4.94 19.75
CA ALA A 137 4.94 5.24 19.53
C ALA A 137 4.02 4.59 20.59
N LEU A 138 4.37 3.41 21.06
CA LEU A 138 3.62 2.67 22.09
C LEU A 138 4.57 2.09 23.14
N ALA A 139 4.02 1.76 24.33
CA ALA A 139 4.80 1.18 25.42
C ALA A 139 5.42 -0.19 25.07
N ASP A 140 4.76 -0.98 24.21
CA ASP A 140 5.26 -2.23 23.65
C ASP A 140 5.62 -2.05 22.16
N GLU A 141 6.68 -1.28 21.94
CA GLU A 141 7.20 -0.95 20.62
C GLU A 141 7.58 -2.20 19.81
N LYS A 142 8.21 -3.16 20.46
CA LYS A 142 8.67 -4.39 19.79
C LYS A 142 7.51 -5.19 19.22
N SER A 143 6.47 -5.44 20.01
CA SER A 143 5.27 -6.16 19.57
C SER A 143 4.56 -5.43 18.42
N LEU A 144 4.51 -4.10 18.46
CA LEU A 144 3.95 -3.30 17.38
C LEU A 144 4.75 -3.47 16.08
N ILE A 145 6.08 -3.35 16.14
CA ILE A 145 6.94 -3.49 14.95
C ILE A 145 6.87 -4.91 14.40
N ASP A 146 6.86 -5.94 15.25
CA ASP A 146 6.71 -7.34 14.85
C ASP A 146 5.36 -7.55 14.11
N GLY A 147 4.26 -6.96 14.61
CA GLY A 147 2.96 -6.98 13.96
C GLY A 147 2.94 -6.25 12.61
N VAL A 148 3.58 -5.07 12.53
CA VAL A 148 3.75 -4.33 11.27
C VAL A 148 4.50 -5.19 10.26
N MET A 149 5.60 -5.82 10.66
CA MET A 149 6.41 -6.63 9.74
C MET A 149 5.69 -7.89 9.27
N ALA A 150 4.91 -8.56 10.15
CA ALA A 150 4.06 -9.68 9.74
C ALA A 150 3.05 -9.23 8.65
N PHE A 151 2.43 -8.07 8.84
CA PHE A 151 1.51 -7.49 7.87
C PHE A 151 2.20 -7.08 6.56
N VAL A 152 3.42 -6.60 6.63
CA VAL A 152 4.25 -6.28 5.44
C VAL A 152 4.57 -7.56 4.66
N HIS A 153 4.98 -8.65 5.32
CA HIS A 153 5.22 -9.95 4.68
C HIS A 153 3.95 -10.52 4.03
N TYR A 154 2.79 -10.43 4.70
CA TYR A 154 1.51 -10.81 4.11
C TYR A 154 1.22 -10.06 2.79
N ASN A 155 1.54 -8.78 2.73
CA ASN A 155 1.34 -7.98 1.52
C ASN A 155 2.45 -8.19 0.48
N ALA A 156 3.66 -8.58 0.89
CA ALA A 156 4.71 -9.03 -0.02
C ALA A 156 4.29 -10.29 -0.79
N ASP A 157 3.74 -11.28 -0.09
CA ASP A 157 3.19 -12.48 -0.73
C ASP A 157 2.06 -12.15 -1.70
N LYS A 158 1.15 -11.25 -1.33
CA LYS A 158 0.11 -10.76 -2.26
C LYS A 158 0.69 -10.07 -3.49
N ALA A 159 1.75 -9.31 -3.34
CA ALA A 159 2.43 -8.67 -4.46
C ALA A 159 3.08 -9.69 -5.39
N LEU A 160 3.74 -10.71 -4.84
CA LEU A 160 4.31 -11.83 -5.59
C LEU A 160 3.22 -12.60 -6.35
N MET A 161 2.10 -12.92 -5.69
CA MET A 161 0.96 -13.58 -6.33
C MET A 161 0.35 -12.75 -7.46
N ASN A 162 0.26 -11.43 -7.32
CA ASN A 162 -0.18 -10.54 -8.39
C ASN A 162 0.77 -10.59 -9.60
N LEU A 163 2.07 -10.79 -9.37
CA LEU A 163 3.08 -10.95 -10.42
C LEU A 163 3.12 -12.37 -11.00
N GLY A 164 2.37 -13.32 -10.44
CA GLY A 164 2.32 -14.71 -10.89
C GLY A 164 3.39 -15.61 -10.25
N TYR A 165 4.04 -15.15 -9.18
CA TYR A 165 4.99 -15.93 -8.40
C TYR A 165 4.33 -16.56 -7.17
N PRO A 166 4.86 -17.69 -6.65
CA PRO A 166 4.37 -18.27 -5.41
C PRO A 166 4.72 -17.38 -4.20
N PRO A 167 3.94 -17.44 -3.11
CA PRO A 167 4.28 -16.79 -1.85
C PRO A 167 5.61 -17.34 -1.30
N GLN A 168 6.35 -16.49 -0.58
CA GLN A 168 7.67 -16.82 -0.02
C GLN A 168 7.75 -16.62 1.49
N TYR A 169 6.79 -15.90 2.08
CA TYR A 169 6.84 -15.42 3.46
C TYR A 169 5.65 -15.92 4.29
N GLU A 170 5.10 -17.11 3.95
CA GLU A 170 3.87 -17.65 4.57
C GLU A 170 3.98 -17.79 6.11
N GLU A 171 5.17 -18.19 6.62
CA GLU A 171 5.40 -18.36 8.06
C GLU A 171 5.37 -17.00 8.78
N GLU A 172 5.96 -15.96 8.21
CA GLU A 172 5.97 -14.60 8.73
C GLU A 172 4.59 -13.96 8.59
N ALA A 173 3.99 -14.10 7.43
CA ALA A 173 2.65 -13.59 7.12
C ALA A 173 1.57 -14.18 8.04
N ALA A 174 1.69 -15.46 8.42
CA ALA A 174 0.77 -16.13 9.34
C ALA A 174 0.75 -15.54 10.76
N LYS A 175 1.77 -14.74 11.13
CA LYS A 175 1.82 -14.03 12.42
C LYS A 175 0.97 -12.76 12.44
N THR A 176 0.40 -12.35 11.29
CA THR A 176 -0.50 -11.17 11.23
C THR A 176 -1.75 -11.43 12.07
N GLU A 177 -2.13 -10.45 12.91
CA GLU A 177 -3.34 -10.53 13.73
C GLU A 177 -4.58 -10.81 12.85
N PRO A 178 -5.41 -11.82 13.15
CA PRO A 178 -6.59 -12.16 12.34
C PRO A 178 -7.56 -10.98 12.16
N GLU A 179 -7.68 -10.12 13.18
CA GLU A 179 -8.52 -8.94 13.16
C GLU A 179 -8.04 -7.91 12.13
N ILE A 180 -6.71 -7.79 11.93
CA ILE A 180 -6.13 -6.93 10.90
C ILE A 180 -6.45 -7.48 9.51
N ILE A 181 -6.34 -8.80 9.32
CA ILE A 181 -6.72 -9.45 8.06
C ILE A 181 -8.22 -9.27 7.78
N ALA A 182 -9.07 -9.46 8.80
CA ALA A 182 -10.49 -9.22 8.66
C ALA A 182 -10.82 -7.76 8.33
N ALA A 183 -10.07 -6.81 8.89
CA ALA A 183 -10.21 -5.38 8.59
C ALA A 183 -9.86 -5.01 7.14
N LEU A 184 -9.12 -5.86 6.41
CA LEU A 184 -8.84 -5.69 4.98
C LEU A 184 -9.95 -6.24 4.08
N ALA A 185 -10.73 -7.20 4.57
CA ALA A 185 -11.81 -7.78 3.80
C ALA A 185 -12.88 -6.69 3.55
N PRO A 186 -13.35 -6.50 2.31
CA PRO A 186 -14.53 -5.70 2.09
C PRO A 186 -15.70 -6.41 2.78
N ASP A 187 -16.32 -5.74 3.73
CA ASP A 187 -17.62 -6.22 4.26
C ASP A 187 -18.56 -6.36 3.09
N SER A 188 -18.87 -7.61 2.75
CA SER A 188 -19.67 -7.96 1.58
C SER A 188 -21.11 -7.46 1.65
N ASN A 189 -21.52 -6.85 2.78
CA ASN A 189 -22.88 -6.42 3.05
C ASN A 189 -23.03 -4.95 3.48
N GLU A 190 -21.97 -4.20 3.71
CA GLU A 190 -22.07 -2.78 4.06
C GLU A 190 -21.54 -1.91 2.92
N THR A 191 -22.49 -1.34 2.20
CA THR A 191 -22.22 -0.23 1.30
C THR A 191 -21.98 1.02 2.15
N HIS A 192 -20.72 1.33 2.45
CA HIS A 192 -20.36 2.51 3.22
C HIS A 192 -20.42 3.78 2.36
N ASP A 193 -21.32 4.69 2.68
CA ASP A 193 -21.29 6.05 2.15
C ASP A 193 -20.42 6.94 3.03
N PHE A 194 -19.25 7.23 2.55
CA PHE A 194 -18.28 8.09 3.21
C PHE A 194 -18.81 9.51 3.50
N PHE A 195 -19.77 9.99 2.70
CA PHE A 195 -20.29 11.37 2.78
C PHE A 195 -21.52 11.52 3.65
N SER A 196 -22.23 10.46 3.94
CA SER A 196 -23.46 10.53 4.77
C SER A 196 -23.22 10.39 6.27
N GLY A 197 -21.98 10.15 6.71
CA GLY A 197 -21.65 9.88 8.11
C GLY A 197 -22.19 8.55 8.63
N SER A 198 -22.90 7.80 7.81
CA SER A 198 -23.50 6.49 8.12
C SER A 198 -22.87 5.35 7.31
N GLY A 199 -21.77 5.61 6.64
CA GLY A 199 -20.94 4.57 6.05
C GLY A 199 -21.58 3.78 4.90
N SER A 200 -22.47 4.34 4.11
CA SER A 200 -23.04 3.64 2.95
C SER A 200 -22.46 4.13 1.63
N SER A 201 -22.17 3.20 0.77
CA SER A 201 -21.74 3.22 -0.63
C SER A 201 -21.26 4.54 -1.26
N TYR A 202 -20.09 4.48 -1.84
CA TYR A 202 -19.69 5.33 -2.95
C TYR A 202 -20.69 5.11 -4.10
N VAL A 203 -21.67 5.98 -4.22
CA VAL A 203 -22.48 6.05 -5.43
C VAL A 203 -21.59 6.67 -6.49
N ILE A 204 -21.16 5.86 -7.46
CA ILE A 204 -20.62 6.39 -8.71
C ILE A 204 -21.75 7.26 -9.27
N GLY A 205 -21.61 8.58 -9.19
CA GLY A 205 -22.52 9.51 -9.82
C GLY A 205 -22.71 9.07 -11.27
N ARG A 206 -23.93 9.04 -11.77
CA ARG A 206 -24.15 8.90 -13.20
C ARG A 206 -23.25 9.93 -13.87
N ALA A 207 -22.37 9.46 -14.75
CA ALA A 207 -21.67 10.36 -15.65
C ALA A 207 -22.75 11.16 -16.37
N GLU A 208 -22.91 12.43 -16.03
CA GLU A 208 -23.63 13.35 -16.89
C GLU A 208 -22.88 13.38 -18.20
N SER A 209 -23.59 13.21 -19.29
CA SER A 209 -23.00 13.37 -20.61
C SER A 209 -22.49 14.81 -20.70
N THR A 210 -21.18 14.99 -20.69
CA THR A 210 -20.56 16.27 -21.04
C THR A 210 -20.94 16.59 -22.48
N GLU A 211 -21.61 17.70 -22.69
CA GLU A 211 -21.82 18.24 -24.03
C GLU A 211 -20.53 18.88 -24.53
N GLU A 212 -20.38 18.99 -25.86
CA GLU A 212 -19.14 19.51 -26.47
C GLU A 212 -18.77 20.94 -25.98
N ASP A 213 -19.75 21.69 -25.51
CA ASP A 213 -19.57 23.07 -25.00
C ASP A 213 -18.93 23.14 -23.57
N ASP A 214 -18.79 22.04 -22.88
CA ASP A 214 -18.17 22.00 -21.52
C ASP A 214 -16.64 22.09 -21.54
N TRP A 215 -16.02 22.15 -22.71
CA TRP A 215 -14.55 22.15 -22.89
C TRP A 215 -13.93 23.47 -23.36
N ASP A 216 -14.70 24.57 -23.42
CA ASP A 216 -14.19 25.88 -23.71
C ASP A 216 -13.46 26.48 -22.49
N PHE A 217 -12.11 26.34 -22.48
CA PHE A 217 -11.19 27.04 -21.59
C PHE A 217 -10.45 28.14 -22.32
#